data_49d4142f4414745eb99a8b38ef9a1967
#
_entry.id   49d4142f4414745eb99a8b38ef9a1967
#
_cell.length_a   1.000
_cell.length_b   1.000
_cell.length_c   1.000
_cell.angle_alpha   90.00
_cell.angle_beta   90.00
_cell.angle_gamma   90.00
#
_symmetry.space_group_name_H-M   'P 1'
#
loop_
_entity.id
_entity.type
_entity.pdbx_description
1 polymer ?
#
loop_
_entity_poly.entity_id
_entity_poly.type
_entity_poly.pdbx_seq_one_letter_code
_entity_poly.pdbx_strand_id
1 'polypeptide(L)'
;MRFLISISLSFIISNTNLVASEKLFPNYITDVDGNELSFSSLAENKTVCLITLKSINCPICLEQLKRFKEKITQFQKCNLTFVVLAYADNKSIKALITKVDFPFPFIQDVDFMISKKLNLDNQPFELKPAIILFNGDGTIKWKKIGRSNQYFSDQAIEDYLDCDNWI
;
A
#
# COMPACT_ATOMS: atom_id res chain seq x y z
N MET A 1 72.51 2.89 -12.77
CA MET A 1 71.37 3.79 -12.91
C MET A 1 70.09 2.96 -12.75
N ARG A 2 69.49 2.96 -11.53
CA ARG A 2 68.28 2.15 -11.19
C ARG A 2 67.08 3.06 -11.27
N PHE A 3 66.15 2.81 -12.20
CA PHE A 3 64.88 3.50 -12.30
C PHE A 3 63.86 2.80 -11.35
N LEU A 4 63.39 3.52 -10.33
CA LEU A 4 62.33 3.11 -9.50
C LEU A 4 61.00 3.57 -10.15
N ILE A 5 60.19 2.63 -10.62
CA ILE A 5 58.87 2.88 -11.12
C ILE A 5 57.93 2.89 -9.91
N SER A 6 57.40 4.06 -9.55
CA SER A 6 56.38 4.24 -8.50
C SER A 6 55.01 3.95 -9.12
N ILE A 7 54.37 2.85 -8.72
CA ILE A 7 53.00 2.53 -9.12
C ILE A 7 52.07 3.18 -8.12
N SER A 8 51.44 4.28 -8.53
CA SER A 8 50.34 4.92 -7.77
C SER A 8 49.04 4.11 -7.93
N LEU A 9 48.67 3.43 -6.86
CA LEU A 9 47.41 2.71 -6.79
C LEU A 9 46.28 3.70 -6.46
N SER A 10 45.55 4.19 -7.48
CA SER A 10 44.38 5.04 -7.29
C SER A 10 43.20 4.18 -6.85
N PHE A 11 42.84 4.26 -5.57
CA PHE A 11 41.61 3.70 -5.05
C PHE A 11 40.41 4.50 -5.57
N ILE A 12 39.66 3.98 -6.54
CA ILE A 12 38.37 4.51 -6.95
C ILE A 12 37.34 4.04 -5.89
N ILE A 13 37.02 4.93 -4.96
CA ILE A 13 35.89 4.74 -4.03
C ILE A 13 34.64 4.96 -4.84
N SER A 14 33.99 3.89 -5.31
CA SER A 14 32.67 3.94 -5.88
C SER A 14 31.68 4.25 -4.75
N ASN A 15 31.28 5.50 -4.63
CA ASN A 15 30.14 5.89 -3.78
C ASN A 15 28.87 5.31 -4.39
N THR A 16 28.51 4.10 -4.01
CA THR A 16 27.15 3.59 -4.20
C THR A 16 26.25 4.34 -3.23
N ASN A 17 25.59 5.40 -3.72
CA ASN A 17 24.49 6.00 -2.99
C ASN A 17 23.40 4.93 -2.86
N LEU A 18 23.37 4.26 -1.71
CA LEU A 18 22.23 3.45 -1.30
C LEU A 18 21.09 4.43 -1.09
N VAL A 19 20.24 4.60 -2.08
CA VAL A 19 18.96 5.31 -1.90
C VAL A 19 18.13 4.41 -0.99
N ALA A 20 18.15 4.72 0.30
CA ALA A 20 17.25 4.08 1.25
C ALA A 20 15.84 4.35 0.75
N SER A 21 15.05 3.30 0.50
CA SER A 21 13.67 3.44 0.09
C SER A 21 12.91 4.14 1.22
N GLU A 22 12.31 5.30 0.92
CA GLU A 22 11.63 6.11 1.92
C GLU A 22 10.41 5.35 2.45
N LYS A 23 10.30 5.29 3.79
CA LYS A 23 9.13 4.75 4.46
C LYS A 23 7.97 5.73 4.32
N LEU A 24 7.03 5.44 3.44
CA LEU A 24 5.92 6.33 3.11
C LEU A 24 4.66 6.09 3.95
N PHE A 25 4.48 4.88 4.49
CA PHE A 25 3.33 4.59 5.34
C PHE A 25 3.63 4.96 6.80
N PRO A 26 2.65 5.58 7.53
CA PRO A 26 2.84 5.94 8.94
C PRO A 26 3.12 4.71 9.81
N ASN A 27 3.91 4.89 10.88
CA ASN A 27 4.16 3.83 11.87
C ASN A 27 2.90 3.44 12.64
N TYR A 28 2.06 4.43 12.90
CA TYR A 28 0.80 4.29 13.62
C TYR A 28 -0.31 4.95 12.83
N ILE A 29 -1.44 4.32 12.81
CA ILE A 29 -2.68 4.77 12.19
C ILE A 29 -3.82 4.53 13.17
N THR A 30 -4.88 5.32 13.04
CA THR A 30 -6.09 5.12 13.84
C THR A 30 -7.20 4.63 12.93
N ASP A 31 -7.84 3.53 13.30
CA ASP A 31 -9.00 3.04 12.58
C ASP A 31 -10.26 3.90 12.87
N VAL A 32 -11.34 3.61 12.19
CA VAL A 32 -12.61 4.36 12.36
C VAL A 32 -13.30 4.13 13.71
N ASP A 33 -12.85 3.17 14.49
CA ASP A 33 -13.34 2.89 15.84
C ASP A 33 -12.48 3.56 16.91
N GLY A 34 -11.39 4.23 16.50
CA GLY A 34 -10.46 4.92 17.39
C GLY A 34 -9.34 4.04 17.93
N ASN A 35 -9.21 2.81 17.44
CA ASN A 35 -8.11 1.93 17.83
C ASN A 35 -6.82 2.35 17.13
N GLU A 36 -5.74 2.46 17.89
CA GLU A 36 -4.41 2.67 17.31
C GLU A 36 -3.87 1.34 16.78
N LEU A 37 -3.47 1.34 15.53
CA LEU A 37 -2.88 0.21 14.83
C LEU A 37 -1.44 0.56 14.45
N SER A 38 -0.47 -0.24 14.89
CA SER A 38 0.89 -0.10 14.38
C SER A 38 1.02 -0.76 13.00
N PHE A 39 1.81 -0.17 12.12
CA PHE A 39 2.06 -0.77 10.81
C PHE A 39 2.74 -2.15 10.94
N SER A 40 3.66 -2.30 11.89
CA SER A 40 4.32 -3.58 12.17
C SER A 40 3.33 -4.66 12.61
N SER A 41 2.32 -4.29 13.42
CA SER A 41 1.25 -5.21 13.84
C SER A 41 0.35 -5.61 12.67
N LEU A 42 0.02 -4.66 11.79
CA LEU A 42 -0.75 -4.96 10.56
C LEU A 42 0.04 -5.89 9.64
N ALA A 43 1.32 -5.65 9.49
CA ALA A 43 2.17 -6.43 8.62
C ALA A 43 2.34 -7.86 9.14
N GLU A 44 2.68 -8.07 10.43
CA GLU A 44 2.93 -9.40 11.02
C GLU A 44 3.66 -10.37 10.07
N ASN A 45 4.73 -9.90 9.43
CA ASN A 45 5.45 -10.61 8.37
C ASN A 45 4.68 -10.80 7.05
N LYS A 46 3.58 -10.07 6.84
CA LYS A 46 2.80 -10.07 5.60
C LYS A 46 3.09 -8.82 4.76
N THR A 47 2.79 -8.92 3.48
CA THR A 47 2.69 -7.74 2.61
C THR A 47 1.37 -7.04 2.91
N VAL A 48 1.41 -5.74 3.22
CA VAL A 48 0.22 -4.94 3.46
C VAL A 48 -0.29 -4.38 2.14
N CYS A 49 -1.52 -4.70 1.78
CA CYS A 49 -2.20 -4.16 0.61
C CYS A 49 -3.11 -2.99 1.02
N LEU A 50 -2.69 -1.77 0.70
CA LEU A 50 -3.52 -0.58 0.86
C LEU A 50 -4.44 -0.42 -0.35
N ILE A 51 -5.74 -0.35 -0.10
CA ILE A 51 -6.77 -0.05 -1.10
C ILE A 51 -7.29 1.35 -0.82
N THR A 52 -7.14 2.29 -1.77
CA THR A 52 -7.70 3.63 -1.61
C THR A 52 -9.02 3.75 -2.36
N LEU A 53 -10.04 4.28 -1.69
CA LEU A 53 -11.33 4.55 -2.31
C LEU A 53 -11.35 5.97 -2.87
N LYS A 54 -11.75 6.14 -4.12
CA LYS A 54 -11.97 7.48 -4.68
C LYS A 54 -12.93 8.28 -3.80
N SER A 55 -14.04 7.66 -3.45
CA SER A 55 -15.02 8.13 -2.47
C SER A 55 -15.78 6.94 -1.91
N ILE A 56 -16.47 7.12 -0.80
CA ILE A 56 -17.29 6.06 -0.18
C ILE A 56 -18.49 5.63 -1.04
N ASN A 57 -18.88 6.45 -2.00
CA ASN A 57 -20.00 6.19 -2.92
C ASN A 57 -19.55 5.75 -4.32
N CYS A 58 -18.26 5.52 -4.54
CA CYS A 58 -17.70 5.12 -5.83
C CYS A 58 -18.11 3.66 -6.18
N PRO A 59 -18.97 3.40 -7.17
CA PRO A 59 -19.46 2.05 -7.45
C PRO A 59 -18.34 1.08 -7.82
N ILE A 60 -17.37 1.54 -8.61
CA ILE A 60 -16.21 0.72 -9.02
C ILE A 60 -15.35 0.36 -7.82
N CYS A 61 -15.18 1.28 -6.85
CA CYS A 61 -14.43 1.02 -5.63
C CYS A 61 -15.14 -0.04 -4.75
N LEU A 62 -16.47 0.04 -4.65
CA LEU A 62 -17.26 -0.92 -3.90
C LEU A 62 -17.21 -2.31 -4.55
N GLU A 63 -17.33 -2.36 -5.86
CA GLU A 63 -17.18 -3.62 -6.60
C GLU A 63 -15.78 -4.22 -6.43
N GLN A 64 -14.75 -3.39 -6.40
CA GLN A 64 -13.38 -3.82 -6.13
C GLN A 64 -13.27 -4.47 -4.75
N LEU A 65 -13.80 -3.84 -3.69
CA LEU A 65 -13.79 -4.42 -2.33
C LEU A 65 -14.52 -5.76 -2.28
N LYS A 66 -15.65 -5.88 -2.99
CA LYS A 66 -16.40 -7.13 -3.08
C LYS A 66 -15.57 -8.24 -3.72
N ARG A 67 -14.90 -7.99 -4.85
CA ARG A 67 -14.03 -8.96 -5.51
C ARG A 67 -12.85 -9.37 -4.62
N PHE A 68 -12.23 -8.42 -3.92
CA PHE A 68 -11.19 -8.75 -2.94
C PHE A 68 -11.73 -9.62 -1.82
N LYS A 69 -12.93 -9.33 -1.31
CA LYS A 69 -13.57 -10.14 -0.29
C LYS A 69 -13.78 -11.59 -0.75
N GLU A 70 -14.24 -11.79 -1.98
CA GLU A 70 -14.47 -13.12 -2.55
C GLU A 70 -13.17 -13.93 -2.68
N LYS A 71 -12.01 -13.26 -2.82
CA LYS A 71 -10.69 -13.88 -2.98
C LYS A 71 -9.79 -13.81 -1.74
N ILE A 72 -10.32 -13.44 -0.58
CA ILE A 72 -9.51 -13.25 0.65
C ILE A 72 -8.64 -14.47 0.95
N THR A 73 -9.21 -15.67 0.89
CA THR A 73 -8.49 -16.91 1.20
C THR A 73 -7.30 -17.13 0.26
N GLN A 74 -7.45 -16.78 -1.02
CA GLN A 74 -6.38 -16.86 -2.01
C GLN A 74 -5.27 -15.85 -1.67
N PHE A 75 -5.63 -14.60 -1.40
CA PHE A 75 -4.67 -13.57 -1.04
C PHE A 75 -3.95 -13.84 0.29
N GLN A 76 -4.63 -14.46 1.25
CA GLN A 76 -4.00 -14.87 2.51
C GLN A 76 -2.93 -15.95 2.30
N LYS A 77 -3.10 -16.86 1.33
CA LYS A 77 -2.05 -17.83 0.94
C LYS A 77 -0.81 -17.12 0.38
N CYS A 78 -0.98 -15.98 -0.25
CA CYS A 78 0.12 -15.12 -0.73
C CYS A 78 0.70 -14.21 0.35
N ASN A 79 0.39 -14.46 1.60
CA ASN A 79 0.88 -13.68 2.72
C ASN A 79 0.48 -12.19 2.66
N LEU A 80 -0.75 -11.89 2.17
CA LEU A 80 -1.32 -10.55 2.13
C LEU A 80 -2.23 -10.29 3.32
N THR A 81 -2.17 -9.05 3.82
CA THR A 81 -3.20 -8.44 4.66
C THR A 81 -3.66 -7.14 4.00
N PHE A 82 -4.82 -6.64 4.39
CA PHE A 82 -5.42 -5.47 3.73
C PHE A 82 -5.68 -4.34 4.72
N VAL A 83 -5.70 -3.14 4.17
CA VAL A 83 -6.18 -1.93 4.85
C VAL A 83 -6.85 -1.03 3.81
N VAL A 84 -7.96 -0.41 4.17
CA VAL A 84 -8.70 0.48 3.27
C VAL A 84 -8.54 1.92 3.72
N LEU A 85 -8.12 2.80 2.82
CA LEU A 85 -8.01 4.23 3.05
C LEU A 85 -9.19 4.96 2.40
N ALA A 86 -9.91 5.75 3.18
CA ALA A 86 -11.06 6.52 2.72
C ALA A 86 -11.04 7.95 3.26
N TYR A 87 -11.45 8.91 2.43
CA TYR A 87 -11.69 10.28 2.84
C TYR A 87 -13.19 10.50 2.97
N ALA A 88 -13.68 10.46 4.20
CA ALA A 88 -15.07 10.75 4.59
C ALA A 88 -15.15 10.86 6.12
N ASP A 89 -16.27 11.27 6.67
CA ASP A 89 -16.49 11.23 8.10
C ASP A 89 -16.64 9.79 8.62
N ASN A 90 -16.32 9.57 9.90
CA ASN A 90 -16.35 8.25 10.53
C ASN A 90 -17.72 7.55 10.43
N LYS A 91 -18.82 8.30 10.54
CA LYS A 91 -20.18 7.75 10.45
C LYS A 91 -20.43 7.15 9.07
N SER A 92 -20.02 7.87 8.04
CA SER A 92 -20.16 7.45 6.64
C SER A 92 -19.28 6.23 6.33
N ILE A 93 -18.04 6.20 6.87
CA ILE A 93 -17.15 5.03 6.70
C ILE A 93 -17.72 3.81 7.45
N LYS A 94 -18.26 3.96 8.65
CA LYS A 94 -18.89 2.86 9.41
C LYS A 94 -20.13 2.30 8.67
N ALA A 95 -20.93 3.16 8.07
CA ALA A 95 -22.04 2.72 7.23
C ALA A 95 -21.56 1.94 6.00
N LEU A 96 -20.46 2.37 5.39
CA LEU A 96 -19.82 1.64 4.29
C LEU A 96 -19.32 0.27 4.75
N ILE A 97 -18.60 0.17 5.87
CA ILE A 97 -18.11 -1.10 6.43
C ILE A 97 -19.25 -2.09 6.60
N THR A 98 -20.37 -1.66 7.21
CA THR A 98 -21.55 -2.51 7.38
C THR A 98 -22.11 -2.98 6.04
N LYS A 99 -22.09 -2.12 5.00
CA LYS A 99 -22.61 -2.45 3.68
C LYS A 99 -21.74 -3.43 2.91
N VAL A 100 -20.41 -3.27 2.96
CA VAL A 100 -19.47 -4.11 2.18
C VAL A 100 -19.03 -5.35 2.95
N ASP A 101 -19.11 -5.31 4.27
CA ASP A 101 -18.70 -6.38 5.16
C ASP A 101 -17.28 -6.90 4.81
N PHE A 102 -16.34 -5.95 4.65
CA PHE A 102 -14.94 -6.24 4.34
C PHE A 102 -14.16 -6.39 5.66
N PRO A 103 -13.52 -7.55 5.93
CA PRO A 103 -13.06 -7.93 7.27
C PRO A 103 -11.68 -7.35 7.62
N PHE A 104 -11.31 -6.20 7.07
CA PHE A 104 -10.03 -5.54 7.35
C PHE A 104 -10.23 -4.09 7.76
N PRO A 105 -9.26 -3.48 8.46
CA PRO A 105 -9.38 -2.12 8.97
C PRO A 105 -9.63 -1.09 7.87
N PHE A 106 -10.50 -0.13 8.19
CA PHE A 106 -10.68 1.10 7.42
C PHE A 106 -10.03 2.25 8.18
N ILE A 107 -9.30 3.08 7.46
CA ILE A 107 -8.62 4.26 7.98
C ILE A 107 -9.27 5.50 7.37
N GLN A 108 -9.60 6.45 8.23
CA GLN A 108 -9.99 7.78 7.79
C GLN A 108 -8.74 8.60 7.44
N ASP A 109 -8.66 9.11 6.24
CA ASP A 109 -7.56 10.01 5.83
C ASP A 109 -7.90 11.47 6.16
N VAL A 110 -7.76 11.83 7.44
CA VAL A 110 -8.03 13.18 7.90
C VAL A 110 -7.03 14.15 7.24
N ASP A 111 -7.54 15.23 6.66
CA ASP A 111 -6.74 16.29 6.00
C ASP A 111 -5.79 15.78 4.91
N PHE A 112 -6.09 14.62 4.32
CA PHE A 112 -5.24 13.98 3.32
C PHE A 112 -3.82 13.68 3.81
N MET A 113 -3.64 13.39 5.09
CA MET A 113 -2.32 13.19 5.69
C MET A 113 -1.56 12.01 5.11
N ILE A 114 -2.24 10.89 4.86
CA ILE A 114 -1.63 9.69 4.29
C ILE A 114 -1.57 9.81 2.77
N SER A 115 -2.66 10.21 2.14
CA SER A 115 -2.75 10.27 0.68
C SER A 115 -1.79 11.30 0.08
N LYS A 116 -1.53 12.44 0.71
CA LYS A 116 -0.51 13.41 0.24
C LYS A 116 0.89 12.79 0.19
N LYS A 117 1.30 12.07 1.24
CA LYS A 117 2.60 11.37 1.24
C LYS A 117 2.70 10.33 0.14
N LEU A 118 1.58 9.72 -0.23
CA LEU A 118 1.50 8.70 -1.28
C LEU A 118 1.21 9.30 -2.67
N ASN A 119 1.09 10.63 -2.82
CA ASN A 119 0.67 11.33 -4.04
C ASN A 119 -0.69 10.83 -4.57
N LEU A 120 -1.62 10.54 -3.66
CA LEU A 120 -2.96 10.02 -3.94
C LEU A 120 -4.08 11.01 -3.63
N ASP A 121 -3.78 12.17 -3.08
CA ASP A 121 -4.78 13.21 -2.85
C ASP A 121 -5.35 13.72 -4.18
N ASN A 122 -6.65 13.93 -4.21
CA ASN A 122 -7.40 14.49 -5.34
C ASN A 122 -8.43 15.47 -4.76
N GLN A 123 -7.88 16.53 -4.18
CA GLN A 123 -8.66 17.56 -3.49
C GLN A 123 -9.77 18.14 -4.40
N PRO A 124 -10.87 18.65 -3.79
CA PRO A 124 -11.02 18.85 -2.34
C PRO A 124 -11.63 17.68 -1.57
N PHE A 125 -12.22 16.68 -2.23
CA PHE A 125 -13.07 15.69 -1.54
C PHE A 125 -12.84 14.25 -1.96
N GLU A 126 -11.81 13.97 -2.74
CA GLU A 126 -11.56 12.65 -3.28
C GLU A 126 -10.12 12.21 -3.09
N LEU A 127 -9.90 10.89 -3.16
CA LEU A 127 -8.58 10.29 -3.33
C LEU A 127 -8.43 9.77 -4.76
N LYS A 128 -7.20 9.68 -5.25
CA LYS A 128 -6.91 8.85 -6.42
C LYS A 128 -7.06 7.40 -6.02
N PRO A 129 -7.95 6.65 -6.66
CA PRO A 129 -8.07 5.23 -6.37
C PRO A 129 -6.77 4.52 -6.73
N ALA A 130 -6.27 3.71 -5.81
CA ALA A 130 -5.01 2.98 -5.98
C ALA A 130 -5.01 1.68 -5.18
N ILE A 131 -4.11 0.79 -5.59
CA ILE A 131 -3.68 -0.36 -4.81
C ILE A 131 -2.17 -0.23 -4.62
N ILE A 132 -1.72 -0.33 -3.38
CA ILE A 132 -0.30 -0.24 -3.04
C ILE A 132 0.07 -1.42 -2.15
N LEU A 133 1.11 -2.14 -2.52
CA LEU A 133 1.70 -3.17 -1.70
C LEU A 133 2.90 -2.61 -0.96
N PHE A 134 2.92 -2.80 0.35
CA PHE A 134 4.03 -2.40 1.21
C PHE A 134 4.74 -3.62 1.76
N ASN A 135 6.06 -3.53 1.84
CA ASN A 135 6.87 -4.43 2.63
C ASN A 135 6.57 -4.26 4.13
N GLY A 136 6.98 -5.23 4.95
CA GLY A 136 6.80 -5.17 6.41
C GLY A 136 7.46 -3.95 7.10
N ASP A 137 8.40 -3.29 6.45
CA ASP A 137 9.05 -2.07 6.92
C ASP A 137 8.31 -0.77 6.53
N GLY A 138 7.23 -0.86 5.74
CA GLY A 138 6.46 0.28 5.26
C GLY A 138 6.99 0.94 3.98
N THR A 139 7.95 0.34 3.31
CA THR A 139 8.39 0.77 1.98
C THR A 139 7.46 0.23 0.90
N ILE A 140 7.30 0.98 -0.20
CA ILE A 140 6.45 0.53 -1.31
C ILE A 140 7.14 -0.59 -2.08
N LYS A 141 6.46 -1.73 -2.17
CA LYS A 141 6.85 -2.87 -3.00
C LYS A 141 6.30 -2.76 -4.42
N TRP A 142 5.05 -2.32 -4.54
CA TRP A 142 4.35 -2.17 -5.81
C TRP A 142 3.19 -1.17 -5.68
N LYS A 143 2.89 -0.45 -6.75
CA LYS A 143 1.83 0.57 -6.75
C LYS A 143 1.14 0.64 -8.10
N LYS A 144 -0.18 0.66 -8.09
CA LYS A 144 -1.02 0.90 -9.26
C LYS A 144 -2.05 1.97 -8.95
N ILE A 145 -2.09 3.03 -9.75
CA ILE A 145 -3.07 4.13 -9.65
C ILE A 145 -3.95 4.10 -10.89
N GLY A 146 -5.26 4.30 -10.75
CA GLY A 146 -6.18 4.39 -11.88
C GLY A 146 -7.64 4.19 -11.48
N ARG A 147 -8.55 4.22 -12.45
CA ARG A 147 -10.02 4.18 -12.25
C ARG A 147 -10.72 3.06 -13.00
N SER A 148 -10.06 2.32 -13.84
CA SER A 148 -10.71 1.27 -14.62
C SER A 148 -10.61 -0.09 -13.94
N ASN A 149 -11.52 -0.99 -14.22
CA ASN A 149 -11.46 -2.36 -13.75
C ASN A 149 -10.14 -3.05 -14.12
N GLN A 150 -9.53 -2.66 -15.23
CA GLN A 150 -8.21 -3.16 -15.65
C GLN A 150 -7.07 -2.68 -14.75
N TYR A 151 -7.22 -1.50 -14.12
CA TYR A 151 -6.18 -0.91 -13.25
C TYR A 151 -6.31 -1.30 -11.78
N PHE A 152 -7.46 -1.80 -11.36
CA PHE A 152 -7.73 -2.22 -9.98
C PHE A 152 -8.09 -3.68 -9.87
N SER A 153 -7.92 -4.42 -10.96
CA SER A 153 -8.30 -5.81 -10.91
C SER A 153 -7.47 -6.55 -9.86
N ASP A 154 -8.14 -7.32 -9.06
CA ASP A 154 -7.59 -8.37 -8.23
C ASP A 154 -6.56 -9.20 -9.01
N GLN A 155 -6.83 -9.47 -10.30
CA GLN A 155 -5.92 -10.16 -11.20
C GLN A 155 -4.54 -9.49 -11.32
N ALA A 156 -4.46 -8.16 -11.36
CA ALA A 156 -3.17 -7.47 -11.44
C ALA A 156 -2.28 -7.69 -10.20
N ILE A 157 -2.87 -7.96 -9.04
CA ILE A 157 -2.13 -8.35 -7.84
C ILE A 157 -1.73 -9.82 -7.92
N GLU A 158 -2.64 -10.69 -8.35
CA GLU A 158 -2.37 -12.11 -8.54
C GLU A 158 -1.20 -12.31 -9.51
N ASP A 159 -1.24 -11.65 -10.67
CA ASP A 159 -0.17 -11.69 -11.67
C ASP A 159 1.16 -11.17 -11.13
N TYR A 160 1.13 -10.13 -10.30
CA TYR A 160 2.33 -9.55 -9.71
C TYR A 160 2.94 -10.44 -8.62
N LEU A 161 2.11 -11.09 -7.81
CA LEU A 161 2.56 -11.91 -6.67
C LEU A 161 2.85 -13.34 -7.07
N ASP A 162 2.37 -13.79 -8.24
CA ASP A 162 2.51 -15.18 -8.73
C ASP A 162 2.08 -16.20 -7.66
N CYS A 163 0.94 -15.93 -7.05
CA CYS A 163 0.45 -16.62 -5.86
C CYS A 163 0.27 -18.14 -6.03
N ASP A 164 0.14 -18.62 -7.25
CA ASP A 164 -0.06 -20.05 -7.56
C ASP A 164 1.25 -20.83 -7.64
N ASN A 165 2.40 -20.15 -7.70
CA ASN A 165 3.73 -20.79 -7.81
C ASN A 165 4.52 -20.87 -6.50
N TRP A 166 3.92 -20.57 -5.34
CA TRP A 166 4.55 -20.64 -4.02
C TRP A 166 4.24 -21.96 -3.28
N ILE A 167 4.13 -23.05 -4.01
CA ILE A 167 3.99 -24.40 -3.45
C ILE A 167 5.34 -25.10 -3.46
#